data_813304993f73457f11b4996a61befda6
#
_entry.id   813304993f73457f11b4996a61befda6
#
_cell.length_a   1.000
_cell.length_b   1.000
_cell.length_c   1.000
_cell.angle_alpha   90.00
_cell.angle_beta   90.00
_cell.angle_gamma   90.00
#
_symmetry.space_group_name_H-M   'P 1'
#
loop_
_entity.id
_entity.type
_entity.pdbx_description
1 polymer ?
#
loop_
_entity_poly.entity_id
_entity_poly.type
_entity_poly.pdbx_seq_one_letter_code
_entity_poly.pdbx_strand_id
1 'polypeptide(L)'
;LTMFPYPSGDLHIGHWYAFTPADSYSRFKKMKGFNVLHTQGFDAFGLPAENAAISRNINPMKWTFDNIDNMRGQFNLMGNSYDWSRELITCTPEYYKWNQFFFLKMYEKGIAYRKNGAVWWDPVDQTTLANEQVVEGKSERSGADVVRKMMPQWYFKITDYAEELLEMDDLGWPEKIKHMQRNWIGKSLGTDVDFKLQKGNKIISTFTTRVDTIFGVTFIVLAPEHDLINEVTTEEYKEKVKKYIKN
;
A
#
# COMPACT_ATOMS: atom_id res chain seq x y z
N LEU A 1 -0.80 22.48 1.06
CA LEU A 1 -1.50 21.25 1.47
C LEU A 1 -0.70 20.55 2.56
N THR A 2 -1.36 20.19 3.66
CA THR A 2 -0.82 19.31 4.71
C THR A 2 -1.56 17.98 4.68
N MET A 3 -0.98 16.94 5.28
CA MET A 3 -1.73 15.71 5.46
C MET A 3 -2.80 15.90 6.55
N PHE A 4 -3.82 15.05 6.53
CA PHE A 4 -4.85 15.05 7.55
C PHE A 4 -4.47 14.06 8.67
N PRO A 5 -4.77 14.38 9.95
CA PRO A 5 -4.61 13.44 11.02
C PRO A 5 -5.63 12.31 10.93
N TYR A 6 -5.27 11.17 11.51
CA TYR A 6 -6.15 10.03 11.64
C TYR A 6 -6.93 10.13 12.97
N PRO A 7 -8.29 10.11 12.98
CA PRO A 7 -9.06 10.35 14.20
C PRO A 7 -9.22 9.09 15.05
N SER A 8 -8.10 8.51 15.50
CA SER A 8 -8.09 7.33 16.35
C SER A 8 -7.71 7.61 17.83
N GLY A 9 -7.54 8.87 18.20
CA GLY A 9 -7.19 9.32 19.54
C GLY A 9 -6.83 10.81 19.58
N ASP A 10 -6.06 11.21 20.57
CA ASP A 10 -5.63 12.61 20.75
C ASP A 10 -4.53 13.02 19.76
N LEU A 11 -4.44 14.32 19.49
CA LEU A 11 -3.25 14.89 18.86
C LEU A 11 -2.03 14.74 19.80
N HIS A 12 -0.87 14.54 19.22
CA HIS A 12 0.39 14.42 19.93
C HIS A 12 1.46 15.34 19.32
N ILE A 13 2.63 15.41 19.92
CA ILE A 13 3.71 16.32 19.51
C ILE A 13 4.11 16.14 18.03
N GLY A 14 3.98 14.94 17.47
CA GLY A 14 4.22 14.70 16.05
C GLY A 14 3.27 15.46 15.13
N HIS A 15 2.02 15.65 15.54
CA HIS A 15 1.06 16.50 14.83
C HIS A 15 1.46 17.98 14.88
N TRP A 16 1.96 18.45 16.02
CA TRP A 16 2.52 19.81 16.14
C TRP A 16 3.66 20.01 15.15
N TYR A 17 4.59 19.08 15.13
CA TYR A 17 5.74 19.11 14.23
C TYR A 17 5.31 19.11 12.75
N ALA A 18 4.29 18.33 12.39
CA ALA A 18 3.82 18.22 11.02
C ALA A 18 3.02 19.44 10.54
N PHE A 19 2.21 20.05 11.42
CA PHE A 19 1.24 21.08 11.03
C PHE A 19 1.69 22.51 11.28
N THR A 20 2.45 22.78 12.34
CA THR A 20 2.86 24.14 12.71
C THR A 20 3.76 24.83 11.67
N PRO A 21 4.73 24.17 11.01
CA PRO A 21 5.53 24.83 9.97
C PRO A 21 4.68 25.30 8.79
N ALA A 22 3.72 24.49 8.35
CA ALA A 22 2.82 24.85 7.27
C ALA A 22 1.88 26.00 7.66
N ASP A 23 1.40 26.02 8.90
CA ASP A 23 0.60 27.13 9.42
C ASP A 23 1.42 28.44 9.47
N SER A 24 2.63 28.38 9.98
CA SER A 24 3.53 29.54 10.01
C SER A 24 3.80 30.10 8.60
N TYR A 25 4.03 29.22 7.63
CA TYR A 25 4.20 29.62 6.23
C TYR A 25 2.92 30.22 5.63
N SER A 26 1.78 29.67 5.93
CA SER A 26 0.47 30.17 5.50
C SER A 26 0.20 31.57 6.03
N ARG A 27 0.48 31.80 7.32
CA ARG A 27 0.39 33.13 7.96
C ARG A 27 1.34 34.14 7.29
N PHE A 28 2.58 33.75 7.06
CA PHE A 28 3.55 34.59 6.36
C PHE A 28 3.05 35.00 4.96
N LYS A 29 2.50 34.06 4.20
CA LYS A 29 1.94 34.36 2.88
C LYS A 29 0.71 35.28 2.94
N LYS A 30 -0.20 35.07 3.90
CA LYS A 30 -1.31 35.98 4.17
C LYS A 30 -0.84 37.40 4.46
N MET A 31 0.17 37.55 5.34
CA MET A 31 0.76 38.85 5.68
C MET A 31 1.41 39.55 4.48
N LYS A 32 1.86 38.77 3.47
CA LYS A 32 2.39 39.28 2.20
C LYS A 32 1.29 39.61 1.18
N GLY A 33 0.03 39.50 1.53
CA GLY A 33 -1.12 39.82 0.63
C GLY A 33 -1.52 38.71 -0.33
N PHE A 34 -1.01 37.47 -0.15
CA PHE A 34 -1.46 36.35 -0.96
C PHE A 34 -2.82 35.82 -0.51
N ASN A 35 -3.62 35.37 -1.48
CA ASN A 35 -4.78 34.55 -1.19
C ASN A 35 -4.29 33.13 -0.84
N VAL A 36 -4.54 32.70 0.41
CA VAL A 36 -4.05 31.41 0.91
C VAL A 36 -5.22 30.52 1.25
N LEU A 37 -5.32 29.40 0.55
CA LEU A 37 -6.21 28.29 0.89
C LEU A 37 -5.43 27.35 1.83
N HIS A 38 -5.76 27.40 3.12
CA HIS A 38 -5.18 26.55 4.15
C HIS A 38 -6.28 25.85 4.93
N THR A 39 -6.69 24.71 4.42
CA THR A 39 -7.73 23.88 5.01
C THR A 39 -7.16 22.79 5.88
N GLN A 40 -7.97 22.21 6.73
CA GLN A 40 -7.70 21.00 7.49
C GLN A 40 -8.85 20.01 7.31
N GLY A 41 -8.56 18.76 7.57
CA GLY A 41 -9.52 17.68 7.51
C GLY A 41 -9.07 16.50 8.36
N PHE A 42 -9.82 15.41 8.23
CA PHE A 42 -9.58 14.17 8.95
C PHE A 42 -9.61 13.00 7.98
N ASP A 43 -8.52 12.22 8.00
CA ASP A 43 -8.46 10.95 7.26
C ASP A 43 -9.14 9.88 8.10
N ALA A 44 -10.44 9.69 7.85
CA ALA A 44 -11.36 9.04 8.79
C ALA A 44 -11.83 7.65 8.36
N PHE A 45 -11.33 7.13 7.24
CA PHE A 45 -11.56 5.74 6.84
C PHE A 45 -10.48 4.80 7.36
N GLY A 46 -10.82 3.52 7.48
CA GLY A 46 -9.88 2.42 7.58
C GLY A 46 -9.80 1.75 8.94
N LEU A 47 -8.95 0.74 8.99
CA LEU A 47 -8.83 -0.21 10.08
C LEU A 47 -8.40 0.36 11.44
N PRO A 48 -7.51 1.36 11.55
CA PRO A 48 -7.12 1.86 12.87
C PRO A 48 -8.27 2.42 13.70
N ALA A 49 -9.16 3.21 13.10
CA ALA A 49 -10.35 3.71 13.80
C ALA A 49 -11.34 2.59 14.12
N GLU A 50 -11.53 1.65 13.19
CA GLU A 50 -12.38 0.48 13.38
C GLU A 50 -11.84 -0.43 14.50
N ASN A 51 -10.55 -0.75 14.50
CA ASN A 51 -9.93 -1.56 15.54
C ASN A 51 -10.02 -0.89 16.92
N ALA A 52 -9.81 0.42 16.99
CA ALA A 52 -9.95 1.18 18.23
C ALA A 52 -11.38 1.15 18.76
N ALA A 53 -12.38 1.19 17.88
CA ALA A 53 -13.78 1.08 18.25
C ALA A 53 -14.14 -0.32 18.71
N ILE A 54 -13.69 -1.36 18.01
CA ILE A 54 -13.91 -2.77 18.37
C ILE A 54 -13.31 -3.07 19.74
N SER A 55 -12.05 -2.70 19.99
CA SER A 55 -11.37 -2.94 21.26
C SER A 55 -12.07 -2.27 22.46
N ARG A 56 -12.86 -1.25 22.22
CA ARG A 56 -13.62 -0.49 23.24
C ARG A 56 -15.12 -0.83 23.26
N ASN A 57 -15.56 -1.74 22.38
CA ASN A 57 -16.96 -2.09 22.18
C ASN A 57 -17.87 -0.85 21.91
N ILE A 58 -17.39 0.03 21.04
CA ILE A 58 -18.09 1.27 20.64
C ILE A 58 -18.35 1.19 19.13
N ASN A 59 -19.45 1.81 18.67
CA ASN A 59 -19.71 1.93 17.25
C ASN A 59 -18.60 2.74 16.55
N PRO A 60 -17.98 2.24 15.47
CA PRO A 60 -16.89 2.94 14.77
C PRO A 60 -17.21 4.35 14.32
N MET A 61 -18.45 4.58 13.82
CA MET A 61 -18.89 5.91 13.41
C MET A 61 -18.88 6.88 14.60
N LYS A 62 -19.49 6.48 15.73
CA LYS A 62 -19.51 7.32 16.93
C LYS A 62 -18.10 7.61 17.42
N TRP A 63 -17.24 6.58 17.53
CA TRP A 63 -15.85 6.74 17.94
C TRP A 63 -15.10 7.72 17.05
N THR A 64 -15.24 7.59 15.74
CA THR A 64 -14.55 8.44 14.76
C THR A 64 -14.98 9.90 14.89
N PHE A 65 -16.28 10.17 14.95
CA PHE A 65 -16.76 11.56 15.05
C PHE A 65 -16.47 12.19 16.42
N ASP A 66 -16.55 11.43 17.53
CA ASP A 66 -16.12 11.91 18.85
C ASP A 66 -14.64 12.33 18.85
N ASN A 67 -13.76 11.55 18.20
CA ASN A 67 -12.35 11.92 18.07
C ASN A 67 -12.13 13.12 17.14
N ILE A 68 -12.88 13.25 16.05
CA ILE A 68 -12.81 14.43 15.18
C ILE A 68 -13.15 15.70 15.98
N ASP A 69 -14.21 15.68 16.77
CA ASP A 69 -14.59 16.82 17.59
C ASP A 69 -13.53 17.17 18.63
N ASN A 70 -12.97 16.16 19.28
CA ASN A 70 -11.88 16.34 20.22
C ASN A 70 -10.62 16.93 19.54
N MET A 71 -10.17 16.35 18.44
CA MET A 71 -9.01 16.85 17.69
C MET A 71 -9.22 18.28 17.17
N ARG A 72 -10.45 18.61 16.73
CA ARG A 72 -10.78 19.99 16.32
C ARG A 72 -10.58 20.97 17.48
N GLY A 73 -11.03 20.59 18.68
CA GLY A 73 -10.77 21.35 19.90
C GLY A 73 -9.26 21.52 20.18
N GLN A 74 -8.50 20.46 20.02
CA GLN A 74 -7.04 20.49 20.21
C GLN A 74 -6.33 21.35 19.16
N PHE A 75 -6.72 21.31 17.88
CA PHE A 75 -6.22 22.23 16.85
C PHE A 75 -6.51 23.69 17.17
N ASN A 76 -7.67 23.98 17.72
CA ASN A 76 -8.00 25.35 18.17
C ASN A 76 -7.11 25.79 19.31
N LEU A 77 -6.79 24.90 20.27
CA LEU A 77 -5.83 25.18 21.34
C LEU A 77 -4.39 25.38 20.82
N MET A 78 -3.99 24.65 19.77
CA MET A 78 -2.71 24.88 19.07
C MET A 78 -2.66 26.25 18.39
N GLY A 79 -3.79 26.87 18.14
CA GLY A 79 -3.90 28.18 17.50
C GLY A 79 -3.59 28.17 16.00
N ASN A 80 -3.74 27.03 15.31
CA ASN A 80 -3.56 26.94 13.85
C ASN A 80 -4.64 27.76 13.11
N SER A 81 -4.22 28.43 12.02
CA SER A 81 -5.06 29.35 11.23
C SER A 81 -5.73 28.66 10.04
N TYR A 82 -6.36 27.52 10.28
CA TYR A 82 -7.10 26.82 9.22
C TYR A 82 -8.41 27.51 8.85
N ASP A 83 -8.81 27.35 7.60
CA ASP A 83 -10.14 27.70 7.14
C ASP A 83 -11.12 26.54 7.43
N TRP A 84 -11.67 26.52 8.62
CA TRP A 84 -12.60 25.50 9.08
C TRP A 84 -13.92 25.49 8.31
N SER A 85 -14.26 26.56 7.57
CA SER A 85 -15.42 26.56 6.69
C SER A 85 -15.27 25.58 5.51
N ARG A 86 -14.04 25.13 5.27
CA ARG A 86 -13.68 24.18 4.22
C ARG A 86 -13.06 22.90 4.80
N GLU A 87 -13.49 22.54 6.01
CA GLU A 87 -13.11 21.28 6.62
C GLU A 87 -13.48 20.07 5.75
N LEU A 88 -12.64 19.07 5.74
CA LEU A 88 -12.84 17.82 4.99
C LEU A 88 -12.85 16.62 5.93
N ILE A 89 -13.85 15.76 5.79
CA ILE A 89 -13.95 14.49 6.52
C ILE A 89 -14.08 13.37 5.49
N THR A 90 -13.04 12.55 5.33
CA THR A 90 -12.96 11.63 4.20
C THR A 90 -13.99 10.52 4.22
N CYS A 91 -14.56 10.20 5.39
CA CYS A 91 -15.61 9.18 5.53
C CYS A 91 -17.03 9.67 5.32
N THR A 92 -17.24 10.94 4.97
CA THR A 92 -18.59 11.45 4.65
C THR A 92 -18.93 11.25 3.17
N PRO A 93 -20.22 11.07 2.83
CA PRO A 93 -20.66 10.92 1.44
C PRO A 93 -20.26 12.08 0.53
N GLU A 94 -20.23 13.31 1.07
CA GLU A 94 -19.83 14.52 0.35
C GLU A 94 -18.40 14.44 -0.16
N TYR A 95 -17.53 13.73 0.59
CA TYR A 95 -16.14 13.52 0.22
C TYR A 95 -15.97 12.26 -0.62
N TYR A 96 -16.38 11.08 -0.13
CA TYR A 96 -16.02 9.82 -0.80
C TYR A 96 -16.74 9.60 -2.14
N LYS A 97 -17.83 10.33 -2.43
CA LYS A 97 -18.41 10.31 -3.79
C LYS A 97 -17.40 10.65 -4.88
N TRP A 98 -16.41 11.49 -4.56
CA TRP A 98 -15.35 11.84 -5.50
C TRP A 98 -14.36 10.68 -5.70
N ASN A 99 -14.05 9.91 -4.66
CA ASN A 99 -13.27 8.69 -4.79
C ASN A 99 -14.00 7.67 -5.69
N GLN A 100 -15.30 7.53 -5.52
CA GLN A 100 -16.14 6.68 -6.39
C GLN A 100 -16.14 7.17 -7.84
N PHE A 101 -16.26 8.48 -8.04
CA PHE A 101 -16.18 9.09 -9.38
C PHE A 101 -14.83 8.81 -10.05
N PHE A 102 -13.72 9.02 -9.36
CA PHE A 102 -12.39 8.75 -9.90
C PHE A 102 -12.19 7.26 -10.17
N PHE A 103 -12.66 6.38 -9.30
CA PHE A 103 -12.62 4.95 -9.55
C PHE A 103 -13.35 4.57 -10.84
N LEU A 104 -14.55 5.10 -11.06
CA LEU A 104 -15.31 4.86 -12.30
C LEU A 104 -14.56 5.38 -13.52
N LYS A 105 -13.93 6.55 -13.44
CA LYS A 105 -13.11 7.09 -14.54
C LYS A 105 -11.87 6.23 -14.83
N MET A 106 -11.23 5.70 -13.81
CA MET A 106 -10.12 4.74 -13.97
C MET A 106 -10.61 3.42 -14.57
N TYR A 107 -11.79 2.96 -14.19
CA TYR A 107 -12.40 1.76 -14.76
C TYR A 107 -12.75 1.96 -16.24
N GLU A 108 -13.41 3.07 -16.60
CA GLU A 108 -13.72 3.42 -17.99
C GLU A 108 -12.47 3.46 -18.89
N LYS A 109 -11.33 3.91 -18.33
CA LYS A 109 -10.04 3.94 -19.03
C LYS A 109 -9.27 2.61 -19.00
N GLY A 110 -9.82 1.57 -18.38
CA GLY A 110 -9.17 0.28 -18.24
C GLY A 110 -7.95 0.27 -17.29
N ILE A 111 -7.75 1.34 -16.51
CA ILE A 111 -6.71 1.43 -15.47
C ILE A 111 -7.12 0.57 -14.26
N ALA A 112 -8.38 0.67 -13.82
CA ALA A 112 -8.94 -0.23 -12.83
C ALA A 112 -9.51 -1.47 -13.52
N TYR A 113 -9.18 -2.65 -13.01
CA TYR A 113 -9.66 -3.92 -13.57
C TYR A 113 -9.83 -4.97 -12.47
N ARG A 114 -10.56 -6.04 -12.79
CA ARG A 114 -10.83 -7.12 -11.86
C ARG A 114 -10.24 -8.43 -12.36
N LYS A 115 -9.54 -9.15 -11.48
CA LYS A 115 -9.03 -10.50 -11.76
C LYS A 115 -8.98 -11.33 -10.49
N ASN A 116 -8.89 -12.65 -10.64
CA ASN A 116 -8.56 -13.52 -9.50
C ASN A 116 -7.09 -13.31 -9.10
N GLY A 117 -6.87 -13.15 -7.81
CA GLY A 117 -5.54 -13.01 -7.22
C GLY A 117 -5.45 -13.71 -5.89
N ALA A 118 -4.23 -14.13 -5.54
CA ALA A 118 -3.94 -14.70 -4.24
C ALA A 118 -3.88 -13.58 -3.20
N VAL A 119 -4.72 -13.68 -2.18
CA VAL A 119 -4.77 -12.73 -1.06
C VAL A 119 -4.49 -13.46 0.25
N TRP A 120 -4.01 -12.71 1.24
CA TRP A 120 -4.03 -13.18 2.61
C TRP A 120 -5.44 -13.09 3.15
N TRP A 121 -5.92 -14.16 3.75
CA TRP A 121 -7.25 -14.28 4.33
C TRP A 121 -7.17 -14.58 5.81
N ASP A 122 -7.83 -13.73 6.59
CA ASP A 122 -8.05 -13.96 8.03
C ASP A 122 -9.34 -14.76 8.19
N PRO A 123 -9.28 -16.01 8.67
CA PRO A 123 -10.46 -16.86 8.81
C PRO A 123 -11.35 -16.48 10.02
N VAL A 124 -10.82 -15.73 10.99
CA VAL A 124 -11.55 -15.26 12.18
C VAL A 124 -12.34 -14.00 11.86
N ASP A 125 -11.66 -12.98 11.34
CA ASP A 125 -12.30 -11.71 10.96
C ASP A 125 -13.00 -11.79 9.58
N GLN A 126 -12.84 -12.91 8.86
CA GLN A 126 -13.41 -13.14 7.52
C GLN A 126 -13.12 -11.99 6.54
N THR A 127 -11.87 -11.52 6.53
CA THR A 127 -11.44 -10.40 5.71
C THR A 127 -10.13 -10.69 5.00
N THR A 128 -9.86 -9.91 3.95
CA THR A 128 -8.55 -9.92 3.27
C THR A 128 -7.59 -8.96 3.98
N LEU A 129 -6.31 -9.31 3.97
CA LEU A 129 -5.24 -8.55 4.60
C LEU A 129 -4.23 -8.09 3.56
N ALA A 130 -3.70 -6.88 3.75
CA ALA A 130 -2.49 -6.43 3.06
C ALA A 130 -1.25 -7.17 3.60
N ASN A 131 -0.15 -7.18 2.84
CA ASN A 131 1.07 -7.86 3.27
C ASN A 131 1.60 -7.33 4.61
N GLU A 132 1.47 -6.04 4.84
CA GLU A 132 1.91 -5.33 6.05
C GLU A 132 1.12 -5.74 7.30
N GLN A 133 -0.08 -6.30 7.11
CA GLN A 133 -0.97 -6.76 8.18
C GLN A 133 -0.75 -8.24 8.55
N VAL A 134 0.21 -8.88 7.90
CA VAL A 134 0.60 -10.27 8.19
C VAL A 134 1.97 -10.27 8.83
N VAL A 135 2.02 -10.58 10.12
CA VAL A 135 3.24 -10.64 10.92
C VAL A 135 3.48 -12.08 11.34
N GLU A 136 4.61 -12.65 10.92
CA GLU A 136 4.98 -14.05 11.22
C GLU A 136 3.89 -15.08 10.86
N GLY A 137 3.19 -14.87 9.73
CA GLY A 137 2.12 -15.74 9.26
C GLY A 137 0.79 -15.58 10.01
N LYS A 138 0.66 -14.55 10.85
CA LYS A 138 -0.54 -14.25 11.62
C LYS A 138 -1.14 -12.91 11.24
N SER A 139 -2.46 -12.81 11.39
CA SER A 139 -3.18 -11.56 11.28
C SER A 139 -2.81 -10.59 12.41
N GLU A 140 -2.39 -9.39 12.09
CA GLU A 140 -2.18 -8.32 13.08
C GLU A 140 -3.48 -7.98 13.83
N ARG A 141 -4.64 -8.23 13.23
CA ARG A 141 -5.94 -7.91 13.82
C ARG A 141 -6.42 -8.97 14.82
N SER A 142 -6.56 -10.20 14.34
CA SER A 142 -7.16 -11.30 15.13
C SER A 142 -6.13 -12.16 15.84
N GLY A 143 -4.86 -12.11 15.43
CA GLY A 143 -3.81 -13.02 15.88
C GLY A 143 -3.93 -14.45 15.30
N ALA A 144 -4.92 -14.70 14.43
CA ALA A 144 -5.12 -16.00 13.81
C ALA A 144 -4.07 -16.28 12.71
N ASP A 145 -3.79 -17.55 12.48
CA ASP A 145 -2.98 -17.96 11.33
C ASP A 145 -3.73 -17.61 10.04
N VAL A 146 -3.03 -16.91 9.14
CA VAL A 146 -3.62 -16.49 7.86
C VAL A 146 -3.42 -17.57 6.80
N VAL A 147 -4.33 -17.60 5.84
CA VAL A 147 -4.25 -18.54 4.71
C VAL A 147 -4.22 -17.80 3.37
N ARG A 148 -3.57 -18.39 2.38
CA ARG A 148 -3.65 -17.88 0.99
C ARG A 148 -4.95 -18.33 0.34
N LYS A 149 -5.70 -17.39 -0.22
CA LYS A 149 -6.98 -17.65 -0.88
C LYS A 149 -7.04 -16.96 -2.22
N MET A 150 -7.46 -17.69 -3.25
CA MET A 150 -7.73 -17.11 -4.58
C MET A 150 -9.11 -16.45 -4.57
N MET A 151 -9.16 -15.15 -4.81
CA MET A 151 -10.41 -14.39 -4.82
C MET A 151 -10.42 -13.34 -5.94
N PRO A 152 -11.60 -12.98 -6.47
CA PRO A 152 -11.72 -11.83 -7.36
C PRO A 152 -11.36 -10.54 -6.60
N GLN A 153 -10.37 -9.81 -7.11
CA GLN A 153 -9.89 -8.55 -6.54
C GLN A 153 -9.85 -7.45 -7.58
N TRP A 154 -9.93 -6.21 -7.12
CA TRP A 154 -9.68 -5.03 -7.94
C TRP A 154 -8.20 -4.71 -7.95
N TYR A 155 -7.71 -4.31 -9.12
CA TYR A 155 -6.34 -3.92 -9.36
C TYR A 155 -6.29 -2.60 -10.14
N PHE A 156 -5.23 -1.85 -9.93
CA PHE A 156 -4.86 -0.72 -10.78
C PHE A 156 -3.58 -1.07 -11.56
N LYS A 157 -3.52 -0.67 -12.83
CA LYS A 157 -2.33 -0.83 -13.68
C LYS A 157 -1.27 0.22 -13.35
N ILE A 158 -0.82 0.27 -12.11
CA ILE A 158 0.16 1.27 -11.67
C ILE A 158 1.53 1.10 -12.33
N THR A 159 1.89 -0.12 -12.73
CA THR A 159 3.16 -0.41 -13.38
C THR A 159 3.27 0.14 -14.80
N ASP A 160 2.13 0.43 -15.46
CA ASP A 160 2.12 1.08 -16.77
C ASP A 160 2.71 2.51 -16.71
N TYR A 161 2.75 3.11 -15.52
CA TYR A 161 3.28 4.46 -15.27
C TYR A 161 4.70 4.45 -14.67
N ALA A 162 5.33 3.28 -14.53
CA ALA A 162 6.61 3.16 -13.84
C ALA A 162 7.73 3.98 -14.50
N GLU A 163 7.79 3.99 -15.83
CA GLU A 163 8.79 4.78 -16.58
C GLU A 163 8.54 6.28 -16.41
N GLU A 164 7.31 6.73 -16.57
CA GLU A 164 6.93 8.14 -16.41
C GLU A 164 7.22 8.64 -14.98
N LEU A 165 6.99 7.81 -13.97
CA LEU A 165 7.27 8.14 -12.56
C LEU A 165 8.78 8.22 -12.22
N LEU A 166 9.66 7.76 -13.10
CA LEU A 166 11.12 7.94 -12.97
C LEU A 166 11.60 9.29 -13.50
N GLU A 167 10.78 9.99 -14.29
CA GLU A 167 11.06 11.32 -14.83
C GLU A 167 10.81 12.39 -13.76
N MET A 168 11.77 12.62 -12.89
CA MET A 168 11.65 13.53 -11.74
C MET A 168 12.60 14.74 -11.82
N ASP A 169 13.35 14.90 -12.91
CA ASP A 169 14.42 15.89 -12.98
C ASP A 169 13.89 17.33 -12.91
N ASP A 170 12.73 17.59 -13.49
CA ASP A 170 12.05 18.90 -13.46
C ASP A 170 11.32 19.18 -12.13
N LEU A 171 11.26 18.20 -11.22
CA LEU A 171 10.64 18.40 -9.91
C LEU A 171 11.64 19.05 -8.96
N GLY A 172 11.22 20.14 -8.30
CA GLY A 172 11.98 20.81 -7.25
C GLY A 172 12.10 20.01 -5.94
N TRP A 173 12.17 18.69 -6.03
CA TRP A 173 12.26 17.81 -4.88
C TRP A 173 13.70 17.63 -4.42
N PRO A 174 13.93 17.44 -3.11
CA PRO A 174 15.25 17.08 -2.59
C PRO A 174 15.75 15.77 -3.22
N GLU A 175 17.04 15.70 -3.57
CA GLU A 175 17.65 14.51 -4.22
C GLU A 175 17.43 13.22 -3.40
N LYS A 176 17.45 13.32 -2.08
CA LYS A 176 17.13 12.17 -1.20
C LYS A 176 15.75 11.58 -1.53
N ILE A 177 14.75 12.41 -1.77
CA ILE A 177 13.38 11.96 -2.09
C ILE A 177 13.35 11.33 -3.49
N LYS A 178 13.98 11.95 -4.49
CA LYS A 178 14.08 11.38 -5.83
C LYS A 178 14.75 9.99 -5.79
N HIS A 179 15.84 9.86 -5.02
CA HIS A 179 16.52 8.58 -4.85
C HIS A 179 15.62 7.51 -4.19
N MET A 180 14.87 7.89 -3.15
CA MET A 180 13.91 6.97 -2.52
C MET A 180 12.82 6.50 -3.49
N GLN A 181 12.31 7.40 -4.35
CA GLN A 181 11.31 7.05 -5.38
C GLN A 181 11.91 6.09 -6.42
N ARG A 182 13.11 6.37 -6.93
CA ARG A 182 13.80 5.47 -7.88
C ARG A 182 14.02 4.09 -7.29
N ASN A 183 14.44 4.01 -6.05
CA ASN A 183 14.64 2.73 -5.34
C ASN A 183 13.33 1.98 -5.11
N TRP A 184 12.24 2.70 -4.81
CA TRP A 184 10.92 2.09 -4.65
C TRP A 184 10.40 1.48 -5.95
N ILE A 185 10.54 2.20 -7.06
CA ILE A 185 10.17 1.69 -8.39
C ILE A 185 11.06 0.52 -8.79
N GLY A 186 12.35 0.59 -8.47
CA GLY A 186 13.28 -0.52 -8.61
C GLY A 186 13.51 -0.97 -10.05
N LYS A 187 13.62 -0.03 -11.00
CA LYS A 187 13.90 -0.38 -12.40
C LYS A 187 15.16 -1.22 -12.49
N SER A 188 15.03 -2.39 -13.09
CA SER A 188 16.12 -3.33 -13.31
C SER A 188 16.17 -3.72 -14.78
N LEU A 189 17.37 -3.69 -15.35
CA LEU A 189 17.62 -4.13 -16.72
C LEU A 189 18.37 -5.46 -16.68
N GLY A 190 17.93 -6.42 -17.48
CA GLY A 190 18.53 -7.73 -17.52
C GLY A 190 18.07 -8.53 -18.73
N THR A 191 18.34 -9.81 -18.70
CA THR A 191 18.08 -10.75 -19.79
C THR A 191 17.33 -11.96 -19.26
N ASP A 192 16.29 -12.37 -19.96
CA ASP A 192 15.68 -13.66 -19.75
C ASP A 192 16.51 -14.73 -20.42
N VAL A 193 16.82 -15.78 -19.68
CA VAL A 193 17.60 -16.95 -20.15
C VAL A 193 16.74 -18.18 -20.06
N ASP A 194 16.56 -18.83 -21.19
CA ASP A 194 15.75 -20.01 -21.36
C ASP A 194 16.57 -21.30 -21.24
N PHE A 195 16.20 -22.13 -20.27
CA PHE A 195 16.77 -23.45 -20.06
C PHE A 195 15.79 -24.52 -20.49
N LYS A 196 16.18 -25.32 -21.51
CA LYS A 196 15.36 -26.43 -21.99
C LYS A 196 15.52 -27.66 -21.10
N LEU A 197 14.41 -28.26 -20.72
CA LEU A 197 14.44 -29.55 -20.02
C LEU A 197 14.89 -30.65 -20.97
N GLN A 198 15.71 -31.59 -20.50
CA GLN A 198 16.15 -32.74 -21.29
C GLN A 198 15.01 -33.64 -21.73
N LYS A 199 13.94 -33.72 -20.91
CA LYS A 199 12.74 -34.48 -21.20
C LYS A 199 11.58 -33.53 -21.44
N GLY A 200 10.91 -33.68 -22.61
CA GLY A 200 9.82 -32.80 -23.00
C GLY A 200 10.28 -31.50 -23.67
N ASN A 201 9.34 -30.73 -24.18
CA ASN A 201 9.62 -29.45 -24.86
C ASN A 201 9.41 -28.24 -23.93
N LYS A 202 9.55 -28.42 -22.62
CA LYS A 202 9.32 -27.36 -21.65
C LYS A 202 10.59 -26.57 -21.38
N ILE A 203 10.41 -25.31 -21.06
CA ILE A 203 11.45 -24.32 -20.82
C ILE A 203 11.27 -23.79 -19.41
N ILE A 204 12.40 -23.59 -18.71
CA ILE A 204 12.48 -22.79 -17.48
C ILE A 204 13.14 -21.48 -17.86
N SER A 205 12.40 -20.38 -17.77
CA SER A 205 12.92 -19.04 -18.03
C SER A 205 13.37 -18.40 -16.72
N THR A 206 14.56 -17.82 -16.70
CA THR A 206 15.09 -17.12 -15.53
C THR A 206 15.58 -15.74 -15.94
N PHE A 207 15.23 -14.72 -15.15
CA PHE A 207 15.74 -13.37 -15.33
C PHE A 207 17.08 -13.19 -14.61
N THR A 208 18.04 -12.55 -15.27
CA THR A 208 19.33 -12.17 -14.64
C THR A 208 19.78 -10.78 -15.09
N THR A 209 20.33 -10.00 -14.16
CA THR A 209 21.03 -8.74 -14.46
C THR A 209 22.49 -8.97 -14.85
N ARG A 210 22.99 -10.19 -14.75
CA ARG A 210 24.38 -10.57 -14.98
C ARG A 210 24.49 -11.74 -15.95
N VAL A 211 23.98 -11.54 -17.17
CA VAL A 211 24.04 -12.58 -18.22
C VAL A 211 25.48 -12.96 -18.59
N ASP A 212 26.42 -12.06 -18.35
CA ASP A 212 27.88 -12.31 -18.52
C ASP A 212 28.39 -13.48 -17.66
N THR A 213 27.71 -13.83 -16.58
CA THR A 213 28.05 -14.93 -15.68
C THR A 213 27.44 -16.28 -16.07
N ILE A 214 26.68 -16.35 -17.16
CA ILE A 214 25.90 -17.53 -17.56
C ILE A 214 26.75 -18.79 -17.71
N PHE A 215 28.01 -18.65 -18.16
CA PHE A 215 28.92 -19.77 -18.34
C PHE A 215 29.37 -20.43 -17.02
N GLY A 216 29.11 -19.81 -15.88
CA GLY A 216 29.35 -20.33 -14.54
C GLY A 216 28.14 -21.05 -13.92
N VAL A 217 27.01 -21.12 -14.60
CA VAL A 217 25.77 -21.75 -14.07
C VAL A 217 25.94 -23.26 -14.00
N THR A 218 25.74 -23.83 -12.83
CA THR A 218 25.82 -25.27 -12.57
C THR A 218 24.49 -25.88 -12.12
N PHE A 219 23.54 -25.08 -11.67
CA PHE A 219 22.20 -25.55 -11.27
C PHE A 219 21.17 -24.43 -11.38
N ILE A 220 19.89 -24.81 -11.38
CA ILE A 220 18.74 -23.91 -11.33
C ILE A 220 17.92 -24.30 -10.12
N VAL A 221 17.43 -23.28 -9.38
CA VAL A 221 16.53 -23.48 -8.25
C VAL A 221 15.11 -23.08 -8.67
N LEU A 222 14.15 -23.95 -8.40
CA LEU A 222 12.72 -23.66 -8.58
C LEU A 222 12.04 -23.48 -7.24
N ALA A 223 11.09 -22.56 -7.17
CA ALA A 223 10.22 -22.45 -6.02
C ALA A 223 9.37 -23.73 -5.85
N PRO A 224 9.04 -24.14 -4.61
CA PRO A 224 8.24 -25.33 -4.37
C PRO A 224 6.85 -25.29 -5.04
N GLU A 225 6.32 -24.10 -5.26
CA GLU A 225 5.01 -23.85 -5.87
C GLU A 225 5.06 -23.80 -7.40
N HIS A 226 6.24 -23.94 -8.00
CA HIS A 226 6.38 -23.84 -9.45
C HIS A 226 5.66 -24.99 -10.16
N ASP A 227 4.89 -24.70 -11.23
CA ASP A 227 4.07 -25.66 -11.96
C ASP A 227 4.84 -26.91 -12.45
N LEU A 228 6.11 -26.73 -12.77
CA LEU A 228 6.95 -27.83 -13.27
C LEU A 228 7.53 -28.71 -12.16
N ILE A 229 7.35 -28.40 -10.88
CA ILE A 229 8.03 -29.09 -9.77
C ILE A 229 7.73 -30.60 -9.77
N ASN A 230 6.50 -30.99 -10.05
CA ASN A 230 6.09 -32.39 -10.10
C ASN A 230 6.69 -33.16 -11.31
N GLU A 231 7.03 -32.47 -12.38
CA GLU A 231 7.58 -33.06 -13.60
C GLU A 231 9.11 -33.20 -13.53
N VAL A 232 9.79 -32.22 -12.90
CA VAL A 232 11.25 -32.24 -12.78
C VAL A 232 11.74 -33.04 -11.58
N THR A 233 10.86 -33.30 -10.60
CA THR A 233 11.20 -34.10 -9.42
C THR A 233 11.36 -35.57 -9.79
N THR A 234 12.54 -36.14 -9.51
CA THR A 234 12.75 -37.58 -9.71
C THR A 234 11.98 -38.41 -8.69
N GLU A 235 11.71 -39.68 -9.01
CA GLU A 235 10.93 -40.58 -8.13
C GLU A 235 11.52 -40.65 -6.70
N GLU A 236 12.85 -40.67 -6.60
CA GLU A 236 13.58 -40.71 -5.32
C GLU A 236 13.26 -39.53 -4.38
N TYR A 237 13.01 -38.34 -4.95
CA TYR A 237 12.79 -37.13 -4.17
C TYR A 237 11.34 -36.72 -4.01
N LYS A 238 10.41 -37.38 -4.68
CA LYS A 238 8.97 -37.03 -4.67
C LYS A 238 8.41 -36.86 -3.26
N GLU A 239 8.66 -37.79 -2.36
CA GLU A 239 8.10 -37.71 -1.01
C GLU A 239 8.75 -36.59 -0.17
N LYS A 240 10.06 -36.34 -0.37
CA LYS A 240 10.74 -35.22 0.30
C LYS A 240 10.20 -33.88 -0.17
N VAL A 241 10.00 -33.71 -1.47
CA VAL A 241 9.47 -32.48 -2.08
C VAL A 241 8.03 -32.25 -1.62
N LYS A 242 7.15 -33.28 -1.65
CA LYS A 242 5.78 -33.16 -1.15
C LYS A 242 5.72 -32.75 0.33
N LYS A 243 6.61 -33.29 1.15
CA LYS A 243 6.70 -32.92 2.56
C LYS A 243 7.14 -31.46 2.73
N TYR A 244 8.08 -31.00 1.91
CA TYR A 244 8.58 -29.64 1.94
C TYR A 244 7.50 -28.62 1.53
N ILE A 245 6.69 -28.93 0.50
CA ILE A 245 5.58 -28.08 0.03
C ILE A 245 4.47 -27.93 1.09
N LYS A 246 4.30 -28.93 1.97
CA LYS A 246 3.27 -28.93 3.01
C LYS A 246 3.64 -28.15 4.28
N ASN A 247 4.92 -27.90 4.48
CA ASN A 247 5.46 -27.15 5.61
C ASN A 247 5.63 -25.66 5.25
#